data_f43d55bbda590d33a9e8f65470a06fb2
#
_entry.id   f43d55bbda590d33a9e8f65470a06fb2
#
_cell.length_a   1.000
_cell.length_b   1.000
_cell.length_c   1.000
_cell.angle_alpha   90.00
_cell.angle_beta   90.00
_cell.angle_gamma   90.00
#
_symmetry.space_group_name_H-M   'P 1'
#
loop_
_entity.id
_entity.type
_entity.pdbx_description
1 polymer ?
#
loop_
_entity_poly.entity_id
_entity_poly.type
_entity_poly.pdbx_seq_one_letter_code
_entity_poly.pdbx_strand_id
1 'polypeptide(L)'
;SNNTPIINTIEYTKQPDKIYEDYTTHITTIYHFSDIHIQLYKRHYEYQEVFINIITYLKEQKKLFNISEINNKNIPIIALITGDILHSKSDLSPECIQLTYNFLKAVSSLMPLVIIPGNHDVNMNNKERLDALTPIIADLPKSNPIYYFLESGVYKLSNLMFYHASIFDNKIIPLIYDKTQNQNQNITSIMLYHGRVNGAVLFNGLEL
;
A
#
# COMPACT_ATOMS: atom_id res chain seq x y z
N SER A 1 -36.96 10.89 18.37
CA SER A 1 -35.75 10.63 19.16
C SER A 1 -34.59 10.43 18.23
N ASN A 2 -33.75 11.47 18.12
CA ASN A 2 -32.54 11.45 17.28
C ASN A 2 -31.47 10.58 17.97
N ASN A 3 -31.35 9.35 17.54
CA ASN A 3 -30.18 8.53 17.87
C ASN A 3 -29.05 8.87 16.88
N THR A 4 -28.28 9.90 17.20
CA THR A 4 -26.97 10.09 16.57
C THR A 4 -26.08 8.96 17.05
N PRO A 5 -25.45 8.16 16.18
CA PRO A 5 -24.52 7.13 16.62
C PRO A 5 -23.36 7.79 17.37
N ILE A 6 -23.12 7.37 18.61
CA ILE A 6 -21.96 7.78 19.37
C ILE A 6 -20.76 7.15 18.67
N ILE A 7 -20.04 7.94 17.89
CA ILE A 7 -18.72 7.56 17.38
C ILE A 7 -17.80 7.56 18.60
N ASN A 8 -17.50 6.39 19.12
CA ASN A 8 -16.44 6.25 20.12
C ASN A 8 -15.13 6.65 19.45
N THR A 9 -14.73 7.90 19.66
CA THR A 9 -13.39 8.40 19.33
C THR A 9 -12.39 7.63 20.18
N ILE A 10 -11.67 6.70 19.57
CA ILE A 10 -10.51 6.11 20.21
C ILE A 10 -9.47 7.23 20.26
N GLU A 11 -9.08 7.65 21.46
CA GLU A 11 -7.92 8.52 21.63
C GLU A 11 -6.68 7.73 21.18
N TYR A 12 -6.23 7.94 19.96
CA TYR A 12 -4.95 7.45 19.54
C TYR A 12 -3.86 8.27 20.23
N THR A 13 -2.96 7.56 20.92
CA THR A 13 -1.73 8.15 21.44
C THR A 13 -0.96 8.79 20.30
N LYS A 14 -0.37 9.97 20.54
CA LYS A 14 0.38 10.79 19.56
C LYS A 14 1.63 10.11 18.96
N GLN A 15 1.90 8.87 19.31
CA GLN A 15 3.08 8.11 18.90
C GLN A 15 2.70 7.09 17.82
N PRO A 16 3.55 6.88 16.80
CA PRO A 16 3.33 5.82 15.85
C PRO A 16 3.42 4.44 16.51
N ASP A 17 2.58 3.49 16.08
CA ASP A 17 2.62 2.10 16.55
C ASP A 17 3.91 1.41 16.08
N LYS A 18 4.46 1.82 14.94
CA LYS A 18 5.71 1.31 14.40
C LYS A 18 6.51 2.38 13.68
N ILE A 19 7.79 2.46 14.00
CA ILE A 19 8.77 3.32 13.31
C ILE A 19 9.72 2.42 12.52
N TYR A 20 9.86 2.69 11.23
CA TYR A 20 10.83 2.03 10.38
C TYR A 20 12.10 2.90 10.32
N GLU A 21 13.15 2.44 10.99
CA GLU A 21 14.44 3.16 11.10
C GLU A 21 15.42 2.78 9.98
N ASP A 22 15.11 1.72 9.25
CA ASP A 22 15.92 1.21 8.14
C ASP A 22 15.87 2.11 6.90
N TYR A 23 14.97 3.10 6.89
CA TYR A 23 14.84 4.07 5.81
C TYR A 23 14.67 5.50 6.34
N THR A 24 15.71 6.31 6.21
CA THR A 24 15.76 7.68 6.76
C THR A 24 15.74 8.79 5.70
N THR A 25 15.85 8.43 4.43
CA THR A 25 15.85 9.41 3.33
C THR A 25 14.53 10.13 3.24
N HIS A 26 14.58 11.45 3.12
CA HIS A 26 13.39 12.29 2.94
C HIS A 26 12.68 11.94 1.62
N ILE A 27 11.45 11.46 1.72
CA ILE A 27 10.64 11.03 0.57
C ILE A 27 9.96 12.26 -0.02
N THR A 28 10.17 12.49 -1.32
CA THR A 28 9.62 13.62 -2.08
C THR A 28 8.52 13.20 -3.05
N THR A 29 8.52 11.93 -3.46
CA THR A 29 7.58 11.44 -4.48
C THR A 29 7.07 10.05 -4.15
N ILE A 30 5.77 9.84 -4.31
CA ILE A 30 5.08 8.55 -4.15
C ILE A 30 4.47 8.16 -5.48
N TYR A 31 4.81 6.97 -5.98
CA TYR A 31 4.14 6.34 -7.13
C TYR A 31 3.06 5.41 -6.62
N HIS A 32 1.81 5.80 -6.81
CA HIS A 32 0.66 5.11 -6.25
C HIS A 32 -0.04 4.23 -7.28
N PHE A 33 -0.29 2.98 -6.90
CA PHE A 33 -1.04 1.97 -7.66
C PHE A 33 -2.16 1.41 -6.79
N SER A 34 -3.28 1.05 -7.42
CA SER A 34 -4.41 0.40 -6.76
C SER A 34 -5.19 -0.44 -7.77
N ASP A 35 -5.96 -1.40 -7.28
CA ASP A 35 -6.96 -2.14 -8.06
C ASP A 35 -6.40 -2.75 -9.36
N ILE A 36 -5.24 -3.41 -9.26
CA ILE A 36 -4.57 -4.01 -10.41
C ILE A 36 -5.34 -5.22 -10.92
N HIS A 37 -5.93 -6.01 -10.03
CA HIS A 37 -6.79 -7.16 -10.32
C HIS A 37 -6.20 -8.15 -11.32
N ILE A 38 -4.98 -8.64 -11.07
CA ILE A 38 -4.33 -9.65 -11.91
C ILE A 38 -5.21 -10.91 -11.97
N GLN A 39 -5.74 -11.22 -13.14
CA GLN A 39 -6.66 -12.33 -13.38
C GLN A 39 -5.92 -13.65 -13.58
N LEU A 40 -6.64 -14.76 -13.41
CA LEU A 40 -6.11 -16.13 -13.41
C LEU A 40 -5.36 -16.49 -14.72
N TYR A 41 -6.03 -16.36 -15.87
CA TYR A 41 -5.47 -16.72 -17.18
C TYR A 41 -5.69 -15.66 -18.25
N LYS A 42 -6.65 -14.78 -18.03
CA LYS A 42 -7.07 -13.83 -19.06
C LYS A 42 -6.14 -12.63 -19.08
N ARG A 43 -5.83 -12.18 -20.28
CA ARG A 43 -5.16 -10.90 -20.50
C ARG A 43 -3.74 -10.79 -19.90
N HIS A 44 -3.07 -11.91 -19.60
CA HIS A 44 -1.73 -11.85 -19.00
C HIS A 44 -0.71 -11.12 -19.90
N TYR A 45 -0.83 -11.25 -21.22
CA TYR A 45 0.03 -10.50 -22.14
C TYR A 45 -0.20 -8.98 -22.05
N GLU A 46 -1.44 -8.53 -21.82
CA GLU A 46 -1.75 -7.11 -21.62
C GLU A 46 -1.17 -6.61 -20.30
N TYR A 47 -1.29 -7.39 -19.20
CA TYR A 47 -0.63 -7.05 -17.95
C TYR A 47 0.88 -6.97 -18.11
N GLN A 48 1.50 -7.89 -18.83
CA GLN A 48 2.94 -7.87 -19.07
C GLN A 48 3.35 -6.60 -19.81
N GLU A 49 2.63 -6.22 -20.86
CA GLU A 49 2.88 -4.99 -21.62
C GLU A 49 2.75 -3.74 -20.74
N VAL A 50 1.66 -3.64 -19.98
CA VAL A 50 1.43 -2.52 -19.06
C VAL A 50 2.52 -2.47 -17.98
N PHE A 51 2.89 -3.62 -17.40
CA PHE A 51 3.93 -3.66 -16.37
C PHE A 51 5.32 -3.29 -16.92
N ILE A 52 5.65 -3.70 -18.15
CA ILE A 52 6.88 -3.26 -18.81
C ILE A 52 6.88 -1.73 -18.97
N ASN A 53 5.77 -1.14 -19.42
CA ASN A 53 5.64 0.30 -19.58
C ASN A 53 5.77 1.04 -18.24
N ILE A 54 5.10 0.55 -17.19
CA ILE A 54 5.23 1.09 -15.83
C ILE A 54 6.68 1.03 -15.35
N ILE A 55 7.33 -0.12 -15.46
CA ILE A 55 8.71 -0.30 -14.99
C ILE A 55 9.68 0.57 -15.79
N THR A 56 9.47 0.70 -17.08
CA THR A 56 10.27 1.59 -17.93
C THR A 56 10.13 3.04 -17.47
N TYR A 57 8.90 3.51 -17.26
CA TYR A 57 8.63 4.83 -16.73
C TYR A 57 9.30 5.07 -15.37
N LEU A 58 9.13 4.12 -14.42
CA LEU A 58 9.73 4.25 -13.09
C LEU A 58 11.27 4.29 -13.14
N LYS A 59 11.89 3.55 -14.06
CA LYS A 59 13.34 3.61 -14.30
C LYS A 59 13.77 4.99 -14.78
N GLU A 60 13.02 5.58 -15.69
CA GLU A 60 13.30 6.94 -16.19
C GLU A 60 13.14 7.97 -15.08
N GLN A 61 12.05 7.88 -14.29
CA GLN A 61 11.86 8.76 -13.15
C GLN A 61 13.00 8.64 -12.13
N LYS A 62 13.43 7.42 -11.81
CA LYS A 62 14.57 7.20 -10.90
C LYS A 62 15.84 7.90 -11.37
N LYS A 63 16.11 7.92 -12.68
CA LYS A 63 17.29 8.60 -13.25
C LYS A 63 17.27 10.12 -13.00
N LEU A 64 16.09 10.74 -12.96
CA LEU A 64 15.97 12.18 -12.72
C LEU A 64 16.48 12.60 -11.33
N PHE A 65 16.53 11.68 -10.38
CA PHE A 65 17.06 11.94 -9.03
C PHE A 65 18.57 11.72 -8.91
N ASN A 66 19.29 11.45 -10.02
CA ASN A 66 20.75 11.20 -10.04
C ASN A 66 21.19 10.08 -9.07
N ILE A 67 20.32 9.11 -8.84
CA ILE A 67 20.61 8.00 -7.92
C ILE A 67 21.49 7.01 -8.68
N SER A 68 22.77 6.91 -8.28
CA SER A 68 23.66 5.90 -8.80
C SER A 68 23.17 4.50 -8.42
N GLU A 69 23.24 3.54 -9.34
CA GLU A 69 22.78 2.15 -9.14
C GLU A 69 23.48 1.47 -7.92
N ILE A 70 24.60 2.02 -7.48
CA ILE A 70 25.44 1.46 -6.41
C ILE A 70 24.95 1.83 -5.00
N ASN A 71 24.09 2.83 -4.84
CA ASN A 71 23.70 3.33 -3.52
C ASN A 71 22.17 3.49 -3.38
N ASN A 72 21.46 2.33 -3.36
CA ASN A 72 20.00 2.29 -3.19
C ASN A 72 19.49 2.80 -1.82
N LYS A 73 20.39 3.23 -0.91
CA LYS A 73 19.99 3.62 0.45
C LYS A 73 19.37 5.03 0.56
N ASN A 74 19.51 5.85 -0.47
CA ASN A 74 19.09 7.25 -0.43
C ASN A 74 18.14 7.62 -1.57
N ILE A 75 17.12 6.80 -1.81
CA ILE A 75 16.14 7.02 -2.87
C ILE A 75 15.00 7.88 -2.32
N PRO A 76 14.77 9.13 -2.81
CA PRO A 76 13.72 10.01 -2.29
C PRO A 76 12.33 9.68 -2.85
N ILE A 77 12.15 8.51 -3.41
CA ILE A 77 10.91 8.04 -4.04
C ILE A 77 10.51 6.69 -3.48
N ILE A 78 9.22 6.46 -3.35
CA ILE A 78 8.65 5.16 -2.97
C ILE A 78 7.50 4.76 -3.90
N ALA A 79 7.24 3.47 -3.99
CA ALA A 79 6.00 2.95 -4.54
C ALA A 79 5.01 2.62 -3.42
N LEU A 80 3.73 2.87 -3.66
CA LEU A 80 2.63 2.58 -2.75
C LEU A 80 1.56 1.79 -3.51
N ILE A 81 1.20 0.60 -3.03
CA ILE A 81 0.12 -0.22 -3.59
C ILE A 81 -0.99 -0.34 -2.54
N THR A 82 -2.18 0.16 -2.87
CA THR A 82 -3.30 0.23 -1.92
C THR A 82 -4.39 -0.80 -2.22
N GLY A 83 -4.01 -2.07 -2.30
CA GLY A 83 -4.91 -3.21 -2.34
C GLY A 83 -5.35 -3.67 -3.73
N ASP A 84 -6.00 -4.83 -3.73
CA ASP A 84 -6.54 -5.52 -4.89
C ASP A 84 -5.51 -5.74 -6.01
N ILE A 85 -4.34 -6.26 -5.63
CA ILE A 85 -3.31 -6.69 -6.57
C ILE A 85 -3.80 -7.89 -7.36
N LEU A 86 -4.41 -8.85 -6.66
CA LEU A 86 -4.99 -10.06 -7.24
C LEU A 86 -6.49 -9.88 -7.51
N HIS A 87 -7.00 -10.55 -8.53
CA HIS A 87 -8.43 -10.57 -8.80
C HIS A 87 -9.19 -11.53 -7.89
N SER A 88 -8.56 -12.61 -7.44
CA SER A 88 -9.15 -13.61 -6.55
C SER A 88 -8.10 -14.17 -5.60
N LYS A 89 -8.45 -14.25 -4.33
CA LYS A 89 -7.61 -14.81 -3.27
C LYS A 89 -7.53 -16.34 -3.26
N SER A 90 -8.49 -17.01 -3.88
CA SER A 90 -8.64 -18.48 -3.87
C SER A 90 -8.30 -19.13 -5.20
N ASP A 91 -8.46 -18.39 -6.30
CA ASP A 91 -8.23 -18.90 -7.65
C ASP A 91 -6.93 -18.32 -8.20
N LEU A 92 -5.81 -18.93 -7.80
CA LEU A 92 -4.47 -18.51 -8.20
C LEU A 92 -3.85 -19.59 -9.09
N SER A 93 -3.55 -19.24 -10.34
CA SER A 93 -2.72 -20.10 -11.18
C SER A 93 -1.23 -19.83 -10.94
N PRO A 94 -0.35 -20.78 -11.25
CA PRO A 94 1.10 -20.55 -11.22
C PRO A 94 1.52 -19.31 -12.03
N GLU A 95 0.89 -19.09 -13.18
CA GLU A 95 1.17 -17.94 -14.05
C GLU A 95 0.74 -16.62 -13.41
N CYS A 96 -0.40 -16.60 -12.71
CA CYS A 96 -0.87 -15.43 -11.95
C CYS A 96 0.12 -15.08 -10.82
N ILE A 97 0.56 -16.09 -10.06
CA ILE A 97 1.57 -15.93 -9.00
C ILE A 97 2.88 -15.41 -9.58
N GLN A 98 3.35 -16.00 -10.68
CA GLN A 98 4.59 -15.59 -11.32
C GLN A 98 4.54 -14.16 -11.87
N LEU A 99 3.42 -13.77 -12.48
CA LEU A 99 3.21 -12.42 -12.99
C LEU A 99 3.21 -11.39 -11.86
N THR A 100 2.51 -11.70 -10.76
CA THR A 100 2.48 -10.86 -9.55
C THR A 100 3.87 -10.73 -8.94
N TYR A 101 4.57 -11.85 -8.75
CA TYR A 101 5.94 -11.87 -8.24
C TYR A 101 6.87 -11.01 -9.10
N ASN A 102 6.84 -11.19 -10.42
CA ASN A 102 7.70 -10.46 -11.33
C ASN A 102 7.46 -8.95 -11.29
N PHE A 103 6.20 -8.52 -11.20
CA PHE A 103 5.85 -7.10 -11.09
C PHE A 103 6.35 -6.51 -9.77
N LEU A 104 6.03 -7.13 -8.64
CA LEU A 104 6.46 -6.66 -7.31
C LEU A 104 7.99 -6.65 -7.18
N LYS A 105 8.66 -7.69 -7.70
CA LYS A 105 10.13 -7.76 -7.77
C LYS A 105 10.73 -6.61 -8.57
N ALA A 106 10.15 -6.32 -9.73
CA ALA A 106 10.65 -5.24 -10.59
C ALA A 106 10.49 -3.87 -9.91
N VAL A 107 9.32 -3.60 -9.30
CA VAL A 107 9.10 -2.35 -8.55
C VAL A 107 10.04 -2.24 -7.36
N SER A 108 10.11 -3.27 -6.50
CA SER A 108 10.96 -3.26 -5.30
C SER A 108 12.47 -3.23 -5.61
N SER A 109 12.89 -3.64 -6.82
CA SER A 109 14.27 -3.46 -7.26
C SER A 109 14.63 -1.99 -7.54
N LEU A 110 13.65 -1.16 -7.84
CA LEU A 110 13.86 0.25 -8.18
C LEU A 110 13.77 1.17 -6.98
N MET A 111 12.86 0.91 -6.04
CA MET A 111 12.55 1.79 -4.90
C MET A 111 11.89 1.00 -3.76
N PRO A 112 11.87 1.55 -2.53
CA PRO A 112 11.09 0.97 -1.45
C PRO A 112 9.60 0.87 -1.81
N LEU A 113 8.94 -0.16 -1.29
CA LEU A 113 7.56 -0.50 -1.63
C LEU A 113 6.72 -0.62 -0.36
N VAL A 114 5.65 0.16 -0.29
CA VAL A 114 4.61 0.05 0.74
C VAL A 114 3.40 -0.64 0.13
N ILE A 115 2.86 -1.64 0.81
CA ILE A 115 1.68 -2.40 0.35
C ILE A 115 0.67 -2.49 1.48
N ILE A 116 -0.60 -2.29 1.17
CA ILE A 116 -1.72 -2.74 1.98
C ILE A 116 -2.56 -3.74 1.17
N PRO A 117 -3.19 -4.74 1.79
CA PRO A 117 -4.06 -5.66 1.07
C PRO A 117 -5.41 -5.05 0.74
N GLY A 118 -6.02 -5.52 -0.35
CA GLY A 118 -7.42 -5.32 -0.66
C GLY A 118 -8.27 -6.54 -0.33
N ASN A 119 -9.58 -6.45 -0.49
CA ASN A 119 -10.50 -7.54 -0.16
C ASN A 119 -10.38 -8.75 -1.12
N HIS A 120 -9.77 -8.56 -2.29
CA HIS A 120 -9.46 -9.65 -3.22
C HIS A 120 -8.15 -10.38 -2.89
N ASP A 121 -7.28 -9.77 -2.09
CA ASP A 121 -6.00 -10.34 -1.71
C ASP A 121 -6.10 -11.24 -0.47
N VAL A 122 -7.11 -11.03 0.39
CA VAL A 122 -7.22 -11.66 1.71
C VAL A 122 -8.59 -12.33 1.93
N ASN A 123 -8.66 -13.26 2.91
CA ASN A 123 -9.93 -13.83 3.34
C ASN A 123 -10.56 -12.99 4.45
N MET A 124 -11.53 -12.16 4.10
CA MET A 124 -12.24 -11.27 5.04
C MET A 124 -12.94 -12.01 6.19
N ASN A 125 -13.34 -13.28 5.96
CA ASN A 125 -14.08 -14.07 6.94
C ASN A 125 -13.17 -14.83 7.92
N ASN A 126 -11.88 -14.87 7.66
CA ASN A 126 -10.92 -15.56 8.53
C ASN A 126 -9.56 -14.84 8.47
N LYS A 127 -9.33 -13.98 9.45
CA LYS A 127 -8.10 -13.18 9.59
C LYS A 127 -6.85 -14.04 9.87
N GLU A 128 -7.03 -15.23 10.43
CA GLU A 128 -5.93 -16.13 10.76
C GLU A 128 -5.42 -16.91 9.53
N ARG A 129 -6.19 -16.94 8.46
CA ARG A 129 -5.70 -17.52 7.20
C ARG A 129 -4.63 -16.65 6.58
N LEU A 130 -3.59 -17.32 6.12
CA LEU A 130 -2.56 -16.68 5.31
C LEU A 130 -3.21 -16.03 4.07
N ASP A 131 -2.92 -14.76 3.85
CA ASP A 131 -3.35 -14.06 2.64
C ASP A 131 -2.53 -14.48 1.42
N ALA A 132 -3.02 -14.14 0.23
CA ALA A 132 -2.39 -14.57 -1.02
C ALA A 132 -1.06 -13.83 -1.32
N LEU A 133 -0.86 -12.65 -0.74
CA LEU A 133 0.32 -11.81 -1.00
C LEU A 133 1.51 -12.13 -0.08
N THR A 134 1.25 -12.51 1.17
CA THR A 134 2.31 -12.78 2.16
C THR A 134 3.38 -13.75 1.64
N PRO A 135 3.05 -14.94 1.06
CA PRO A 135 4.08 -15.85 0.56
C PRO A 135 4.84 -15.27 -0.64
N ILE A 136 4.17 -14.50 -1.50
CA ILE A 136 4.82 -13.84 -2.65
C ILE A 136 5.80 -12.79 -2.16
N ILE A 137 5.39 -11.93 -1.21
CA ILE A 137 6.21 -10.85 -0.65
C ILE A 137 7.40 -11.41 0.13
N ALA A 138 7.21 -12.51 0.87
CA ALA A 138 8.26 -13.14 1.67
C ALA A 138 9.43 -13.63 0.82
N ASP A 139 9.17 -14.08 -0.42
CA ASP A 139 10.17 -14.60 -1.35
C ASP A 139 10.85 -13.50 -2.21
N LEU A 140 10.39 -12.25 -2.13
CA LEU A 140 10.98 -11.17 -2.90
C LEU A 140 12.40 -10.83 -2.46
N PRO A 141 13.30 -10.52 -3.42
CA PRO A 141 14.64 -10.04 -3.10
C PRO A 141 14.58 -8.73 -2.30
N LYS A 142 15.37 -8.63 -1.26
CA LYS A 142 15.44 -7.45 -0.38
C LYS A 142 16.41 -6.38 -0.92
N SER A 143 16.28 -6.04 -2.20
CA SER A 143 17.09 -4.97 -2.83
C SER A 143 16.76 -3.60 -2.26
N ASN A 144 15.46 -3.34 -2.03
CA ASN A 144 14.95 -2.20 -1.27
C ASN A 144 13.97 -2.72 -0.22
N PRO A 145 13.70 -1.97 0.86
CA PRO A 145 12.72 -2.36 1.87
C PRO A 145 11.31 -2.52 1.28
N ILE A 146 10.60 -3.54 1.77
CA ILE A 146 9.19 -3.78 1.47
C ILE A 146 8.43 -3.75 2.78
N TYR A 147 7.44 -2.87 2.89
CA TYR A 147 6.60 -2.66 4.06
C TYR A 147 5.19 -3.12 3.73
N TYR A 148 4.77 -4.22 4.34
CA TYR A 148 3.43 -4.77 4.17
C TYR A 148 2.61 -4.54 5.43
N PHE A 149 1.62 -3.63 5.36
CA PHE A 149 0.76 -3.29 6.49
C PHE A 149 -0.51 -4.12 6.44
N LEU A 150 -0.61 -5.10 7.33
CA LEU A 150 -1.79 -5.96 7.49
C LEU A 150 -2.75 -5.43 8.53
N GLU A 151 -2.22 -4.89 9.63
CA GLU A 151 -2.99 -4.44 10.78
C GLU A 151 -3.26 -2.93 10.70
N SER A 152 -4.38 -2.51 11.30
CA SER A 152 -4.64 -1.10 11.51
C SER A 152 -3.60 -0.51 12.45
N GLY A 153 -3.14 0.70 12.14
CA GLY A 153 -2.13 1.35 12.97
C GLY A 153 -1.53 2.59 12.32
N VAL A 154 -0.64 3.21 13.05
CA VAL A 154 0.13 4.37 12.61
C VAL A 154 1.57 3.94 12.36
N TYR A 155 2.02 4.08 11.14
CA TYR A 155 3.33 3.64 10.68
C TYR A 155 4.16 4.84 10.23
N LYS A 156 5.33 5.04 10.84
CA LYS A 156 6.25 6.12 10.46
C LYS A 156 7.36 5.57 9.57
N LEU A 157 7.52 6.19 8.40
CA LEU A 157 8.60 5.92 7.45
C LEU A 157 9.22 7.26 7.03
N SER A 158 10.41 7.56 7.54
CA SER A 158 11.07 8.85 7.29
C SER A 158 10.17 10.05 7.62
N ASN A 159 9.89 10.91 6.64
CA ASN A 159 8.98 12.07 6.74
C ASN A 159 7.50 11.73 6.46
N LEU A 160 7.16 10.45 6.28
CA LEU A 160 5.79 10.01 6.07
C LEU A 160 5.21 9.36 7.33
N MET A 161 3.97 9.69 7.63
CA MET A 161 3.15 9.06 8.66
C MET A 161 1.92 8.44 8.00
N PHE A 162 1.90 7.11 7.92
CA PHE A 162 0.79 6.37 7.35
C PHE A 162 -0.20 5.98 8.44
N TYR A 163 -1.46 6.37 8.27
CA TYR A 163 -2.58 5.97 9.10
C TYR A 163 -3.35 4.89 8.36
N HIS A 164 -3.04 3.63 8.64
CA HIS A 164 -3.65 2.50 7.96
C HIS A 164 -4.89 2.01 8.71
N ALA A 165 -6.04 2.07 8.06
CA ALA A 165 -7.26 1.38 8.47
C ALA A 165 -7.34 0.06 7.70
N SER A 166 -7.09 -1.06 8.39
CA SER A 166 -7.10 -2.38 7.79
C SER A 166 -8.51 -2.78 7.37
N ILE A 167 -8.60 -3.47 6.23
CA ILE A 167 -9.86 -4.06 5.75
C ILE A 167 -10.44 -5.12 6.71
N PHE A 168 -9.64 -5.64 7.65
CA PHE A 168 -10.07 -6.57 8.67
C PHE A 168 -10.79 -5.89 9.83
N ASP A 169 -10.63 -4.58 9.99
CA ASP A 169 -11.20 -3.83 11.09
C ASP A 169 -12.36 -2.97 10.60
N ASN A 170 -13.49 -3.06 11.29
CA ASN A 170 -14.64 -2.19 11.02
C ASN A 170 -14.45 -0.79 11.65
N LYS A 171 -13.20 -0.39 11.93
CA LYS A 171 -12.88 0.86 12.61
C LYS A 171 -12.06 1.74 11.68
N ILE A 172 -12.56 2.93 11.40
CA ILE A 172 -11.77 3.98 10.77
C ILE A 172 -10.90 4.60 11.87
N ILE A 173 -9.59 4.62 11.66
CA ILE A 173 -8.67 5.36 12.51
C ILE A 173 -8.80 6.83 12.12
N PRO A 174 -9.34 7.71 12.99
CA PRO A 174 -9.39 9.12 12.64
C PRO A 174 -7.97 9.67 12.51
N LEU A 175 -7.73 10.40 11.41
CA LEU A 175 -6.53 11.22 11.27
C LEU A 175 -6.59 12.29 12.36
N ILE A 176 -5.85 12.08 13.45
CA ILE A 176 -5.63 13.15 14.42
C ILE A 176 -4.55 14.05 13.81
N TYR A 177 -5.01 15.06 13.09
CA TYR A 177 -4.13 16.10 12.58
C TYR A 177 -3.73 17.02 13.74
N ASP A 178 -2.63 16.71 14.39
CA ASP A 178 -2.03 17.60 15.38
C ASP A 178 -1.21 18.67 14.67
N LYS A 179 -1.83 19.86 14.51
CA LYS A 179 -1.16 21.03 13.94
C LYS A 179 0.13 21.41 14.67
N THR A 180 0.26 21.07 15.94
CA THR A 180 1.40 21.43 16.79
C THR A 180 2.63 20.57 16.54
N GLN A 181 2.44 19.31 16.13
CA GLN A 181 3.56 18.41 15.80
C GLN A 181 4.10 18.63 14.38
N ASN A 182 3.25 19.07 13.45
CA ASN A 182 3.67 19.31 12.05
C ASN A 182 4.49 20.60 11.87
N GLN A 183 4.46 21.53 12.80
CA GLN A 183 5.20 22.80 12.66
C GLN A 183 6.73 22.63 12.80
N ASN A 184 7.20 21.56 13.41
CA ASN A 184 8.64 21.36 13.67
C ASN A 184 9.29 20.18 12.93
N GLN A 185 8.57 19.37 12.16
CA GLN A 185 9.14 18.15 11.56
C GLN A 185 8.64 17.89 10.15
N ASN A 186 8.40 18.69 9.26
CA ASN A 186 8.13 18.38 7.82
C ASN A 186 7.53 16.95 7.55
N ILE A 187 6.58 16.50 8.41
CA ILE A 187 5.97 15.17 8.32
C ILE A 187 4.70 15.29 7.47
N THR A 188 4.60 14.42 6.46
CA THR A 188 3.38 14.29 5.64
C THR A 188 2.56 13.12 6.17
N SER A 189 1.31 13.40 6.57
CA SER A 189 0.35 12.39 7.02
C SER A 189 -0.50 11.90 5.87
N ILE A 190 -0.60 10.57 5.72
CA ILE A 190 -1.33 9.90 4.63
C ILE A 190 -2.24 8.85 5.25
N MET A 191 -3.54 8.89 4.95
CA MET A 191 -4.46 7.83 5.31
C MET A 191 -4.48 6.76 4.23
N LEU A 192 -4.35 5.49 4.65
CA LEU A 192 -4.45 4.31 3.79
C LEU A 192 -5.69 3.51 4.18
N TYR A 193 -6.56 3.31 3.22
CA TYR A 193 -7.76 2.51 3.36
C TYR A 193 -8.12 1.88 2.02
N HIS A 194 -8.45 0.59 2.03
CA HIS A 194 -9.03 -0.10 0.87
C HIS A 194 -10.41 -0.63 1.26
N GLY A 195 -11.48 -0.07 0.68
CA GLY A 195 -12.84 -0.48 1.00
C GLY A 195 -13.89 0.55 0.58
N ARG A 196 -15.13 0.28 0.99
CA ARG A 196 -16.26 1.14 0.68
C ARG A 196 -16.39 2.26 1.70
N VAL A 197 -16.77 3.43 1.24
CA VAL A 197 -17.12 4.56 2.09
C VAL A 197 -18.64 4.73 2.06
N ASN A 198 -19.28 4.69 3.22
CA ASN A 198 -20.73 4.89 3.32
C ASN A 198 -21.15 6.21 2.71
N GLY A 199 -22.22 6.18 1.91
CA GLY A 199 -22.72 7.35 1.19
C GLY A 199 -21.99 7.66 -0.11
N ALA A 200 -21.01 6.83 -0.51
CA ALA A 200 -20.44 6.93 -1.84
C ALA A 200 -21.47 6.47 -2.88
N VAL A 201 -21.66 7.27 -3.93
CA VAL A 201 -22.59 6.98 -5.01
C VAL A 201 -21.80 6.49 -6.21
N LEU A 202 -22.16 5.31 -6.71
CA LEU A 202 -21.59 4.76 -7.93
C LEU A 202 -22.03 5.59 -9.16
N PHE A 203 -21.28 5.47 -10.26
CA PHE A 203 -21.62 6.17 -11.51
C PHE A 203 -23.02 5.86 -12.06
N ASN A 204 -23.62 4.73 -11.66
CA ASN A 204 -25.00 4.34 -11.98
C ASN A 204 -26.04 4.87 -11.00
N GLY A 205 -25.65 5.71 -10.03
CA GLY A 205 -26.52 6.33 -9.05
C GLY A 205 -26.88 5.45 -7.85
N LEU A 206 -26.33 4.24 -7.73
CA LEU A 206 -26.51 3.40 -6.55
C LEU A 206 -25.60 3.91 -5.41
N GLU A 207 -26.21 4.10 -4.23
CA GLU A 207 -25.50 4.40 -2.99
C GLU A 207 -24.91 3.10 -2.39
N LEU A 208 -23.66 3.17 -1.93
CA LEU A 208 -22.93 2.03 -1.34
C LEU A 208 -23.20 1.94 0.16
#